data_a9d06dc443fd336a6cc3bbe5d2d51713
#
_entry.id   a9d06dc443fd336a6cc3bbe5d2d51713
#
_cell.length_a   1.000
_cell.length_b   1.000
_cell.length_c   1.000
_cell.angle_alpha   90.00
_cell.angle_beta   90.00
_cell.angle_gamma   90.00
#
_symmetry.space_group_name_H-M   'P 1'
#
loop_
_entity.id
_entity.type
_entity.pdbx_description
1 polymer ?
#
loop_
_entity_poly.entity_id
_entity_poly.type
_entity_poly.pdbx_seq_one_letter_code
_entity_poly.pdbx_strand_id
1 'polypeptide(L)'
;MNFPILSKYEVQHKIGDGGFAEVYYAIHKASGLPVAIKKIPKIVDDNDSHLALVRREIDIMKHIPHPFIADFYEVLENNDFIFIVMEYISNGTLRNTLNEMGPFTEENAAIIFAQIVLVLKFLHQKCNVVHRDLKSDNILFDKNGNIRVIDFGLSNTKATDEILKTQCGTPSYASPEMILGEKYDYSSDIWSAGIVLYEIVTGNLPFDDPNMARLAQKIIFKEVEFPSGMSSQLIDLIQKLLTKDQTKRIKLSEIEEHPWVKNQIRFVEEKLDAFKYDKEKIAESLGVLGVDYSKIVEEIKQKGIKKCSSLEYNLVRRNYLIEHLESFGTKKDRRKSVNECVPVKIQIPNLVLKKHPVNLRRLTSRQQVNASVILSIGRKAPPKKIQLDL
;
A
#
# COMPACT_ATOMS: atom_id res chain seq x y z
N MET A 1 -11.81 -3.03 20.75
CA MET A 1 -12.92 -2.56 19.90
C MET A 1 -13.85 -3.74 19.67
N ASN A 2 -15.10 -3.65 20.09
CA ASN A 2 -16.01 -4.81 20.01
C ASN A 2 -17.15 -4.48 19.03
N PHE A 3 -16.97 -4.87 17.77
CA PHE A 3 -18.04 -4.81 16.77
C PHE A 3 -18.61 -6.22 16.60
N PRO A 4 -19.89 -6.47 16.89
CA PRO A 4 -20.50 -7.80 16.73
C PRO A 4 -20.32 -8.40 15.34
N ILE A 5 -20.28 -7.53 14.30
CA ILE A 5 -20.06 -7.93 12.91
C ILE A 5 -18.67 -8.54 12.66
N LEU A 6 -17.70 -8.22 13.51
CA LEU A 6 -16.35 -8.78 13.46
C LEU A 6 -16.17 -10.00 14.38
N SER A 7 -17.24 -10.71 14.72
CA SER A 7 -17.23 -11.86 15.66
C SER A 7 -16.25 -12.98 15.26
N LYS A 8 -15.99 -13.16 13.97
CA LYS A 8 -15.00 -14.11 13.43
C LYS A 8 -13.55 -13.69 13.69
N TYR A 9 -13.32 -12.43 14.07
CA TYR A 9 -11.99 -11.84 14.22
C TYR A 9 -11.71 -11.43 15.65
N GLU A 10 -10.46 -11.57 16.08
CA GLU A 10 -9.92 -10.98 17.29
C GLU A 10 -9.14 -9.71 16.90
N VAL A 11 -9.80 -8.56 16.97
CA VAL A 11 -9.20 -7.27 16.65
C VAL A 11 -8.28 -6.87 17.79
N GLN A 12 -6.99 -6.65 17.49
CA GLN A 12 -5.96 -6.38 18.50
C GLN A 12 -5.63 -4.89 18.58
N HIS A 13 -4.84 -4.37 17.63
CA HIS A 13 -4.35 -2.97 17.68
C HIS A 13 -4.43 -2.30 16.32
N LYS A 14 -4.41 -0.98 16.33
CA LYS A 14 -4.36 -0.15 15.13
C LYS A 14 -2.94 -0.19 14.55
N ILE A 15 -2.83 -0.40 13.24
CA ILE A 15 -1.57 -0.48 12.49
C ILE A 15 -1.42 0.61 11.44
N GLY A 16 -2.48 1.34 11.13
CA GLY A 16 -2.46 2.43 10.16
C GLY A 16 -3.56 3.44 10.41
N ASP A 17 -3.29 4.68 10.00
CA ASP A 17 -4.22 5.81 10.07
C ASP A 17 -4.17 6.54 8.73
N GLY A 18 -5.22 6.43 7.95
CA GLY A 18 -5.42 7.19 6.72
C GLY A 18 -6.43 8.31 6.95
N GLY A 19 -6.43 9.37 6.14
CA GLY A 19 -7.29 10.54 6.31
C GLY A 19 -8.78 10.23 6.47
N PHE A 20 -9.26 9.08 5.98
CA PHE A 20 -10.66 8.65 6.05
C PHE A 20 -10.85 7.21 6.53
N ALA A 21 -9.78 6.48 6.87
CA ALA A 21 -9.88 5.09 7.26
C ALA A 21 -8.85 4.72 8.32
N GLU A 22 -9.21 3.79 9.20
CA GLU A 22 -8.32 3.22 10.20
C GLU A 22 -8.04 1.76 9.83
N VAL A 23 -6.79 1.31 9.97
CA VAL A 23 -6.40 -0.08 9.70
C VAL A 23 -6.01 -0.77 10.99
N TYR A 24 -6.56 -1.95 11.23
CA TYR A 24 -6.34 -2.75 12.43
C TYR A 24 -5.70 -4.08 12.09
N TYR A 25 -4.78 -4.51 12.92
CA TYR A 25 -4.32 -5.89 12.96
C TYR A 25 -5.33 -6.75 13.69
N ALA A 26 -5.67 -7.89 13.12
CA ALA A 26 -6.59 -8.85 13.71
C ALA A 26 -6.18 -10.29 13.38
N ILE A 27 -6.69 -11.24 14.16
CA ILE A 27 -6.54 -12.68 13.93
C ILE A 27 -7.90 -13.26 13.55
N HIS A 28 -7.95 -14.01 12.47
CA HIS A 28 -9.12 -14.82 12.13
C HIS A 28 -9.20 -16.01 13.09
N LYS A 29 -10.21 -16.05 13.96
CA LYS A 29 -10.29 -16.98 15.12
C LYS A 29 -10.23 -18.45 14.72
N ALA A 30 -10.90 -18.83 13.64
CA ALA A 30 -10.96 -20.22 13.22
C ALA A 30 -9.63 -20.73 12.69
N SER A 31 -8.91 -19.93 11.90
CA SER A 31 -7.63 -20.35 11.26
C SER A 31 -6.39 -19.92 12.02
N GLY A 32 -6.51 -19.00 12.99
CA GLY A 32 -5.35 -18.39 13.65
C GLY A 32 -4.51 -17.49 12.73
N LEU A 33 -4.94 -17.26 11.47
CA LEU A 33 -4.17 -16.47 10.50
C LEU A 33 -4.38 -14.97 10.72
N PRO A 34 -3.30 -14.16 10.54
CA PRO A 34 -3.37 -12.72 10.66
C PRO A 34 -4.09 -12.09 9.46
N VAL A 35 -4.86 -11.04 9.73
CA VAL A 35 -5.54 -10.21 8.72
C VAL A 35 -5.40 -8.73 9.06
N ALA A 36 -5.52 -7.88 8.05
CA ALA A 36 -5.69 -6.44 8.21
C ALA A 36 -7.17 -6.09 8.00
N ILE A 37 -7.73 -5.24 8.87
CA ILE A 37 -9.12 -4.78 8.76
C ILE A 37 -9.10 -3.26 8.58
N LYS A 38 -9.46 -2.81 7.37
CA LYS A 38 -9.61 -1.38 7.03
C LYS A 38 -11.03 -0.96 7.35
N LYS A 39 -11.20 -0.08 8.34
CA LYS A 39 -12.48 0.48 8.80
C LYS A 39 -12.69 1.82 8.13
N ILE A 40 -13.75 1.94 7.36
CA ILE A 40 -14.12 3.14 6.60
C ILE A 40 -15.45 3.67 7.16
N PRO A 41 -15.55 4.92 7.63
CA PRO A 41 -16.81 5.50 8.05
C PRO A 41 -17.73 5.73 6.84
N LYS A 42 -19.01 5.45 7.02
CA LYS A 42 -20.04 5.82 6.06
C LYS A 42 -20.38 7.30 6.27
N ILE A 43 -19.65 8.17 5.57
CA ILE A 43 -19.97 9.60 5.57
C ILE A 43 -21.22 9.77 4.73
N VAL A 44 -22.28 10.28 5.34
CA VAL A 44 -23.51 10.61 4.62
C VAL A 44 -23.29 11.97 3.97
N ASP A 45 -22.91 11.97 2.70
CA ASP A 45 -22.92 13.16 1.85
C ASP A 45 -24.29 13.25 1.15
N ASP A 46 -24.77 14.46 0.87
CA ASP A 46 -26.05 14.72 0.20
C ASP A 46 -26.19 13.97 -1.16
N ASN A 47 -25.08 13.49 -1.74
CA ASN A 47 -25.05 12.83 -3.06
C ASN A 47 -24.66 11.33 -3.02
N ASP A 48 -24.42 10.71 -1.87
CA ASP A 48 -23.98 9.29 -1.74
C ASP A 48 -22.72 8.93 -2.59
N SER A 49 -22.02 9.95 -3.10
CA SER A 49 -20.93 9.79 -4.06
C SER A 49 -19.75 9.03 -3.48
N HIS A 50 -19.40 9.29 -2.22
CA HIS A 50 -18.27 8.65 -1.54
C HIS A 50 -18.51 7.15 -1.36
N LEU A 51 -19.71 6.75 -0.92
CA LEU A 51 -20.04 5.31 -0.74
C LEU A 51 -20.06 4.55 -2.06
N ALA A 52 -20.56 5.17 -3.13
CA ALA A 52 -20.55 4.56 -4.46
C ALA A 52 -19.13 4.26 -4.94
N LEU A 53 -18.19 5.15 -4.63
CA LEU A 53 -16.78 4.99 -4.97
C LEU A 53 -16.12 3.86 -4.17
N VAL A 54 -16.33 3.84 -2.85
CA VAL A 54 -15.85 2.77 -1.98
C VAL A 54 -16.37 1.41 -2.44
N ARG A 55 -17.66 1.31 -2.81
CA ARG A 55 -18.26 0.07 -3.31
C ARG A 55 -17.65 -0.38 -4.64
N ARG A 56 -17.42 0.55 -5.57
CA ARG A 56 -16.79 0.26 -6.86
C ARG A 56 -15.38 -0.31 -6.68
N GLU A 57 -14.59 0.25 -5.78
CA GLU A 57 -13.25 -0.25 -5.47
C GLU A 57 -13.25 -1.61 -4.81
N ILE A 58 -14.15 -1.83 -3.85
CA ILE A 58 -14.37 -3.15 -3.26
C ILE A 58 -14.66 -4.16 -4.38
N ASP A 59 -15.49 -3.82 -5.36
CA ASP A 59 -15.79 -4.69 -6.48
C ASP A 59 -14.58 -4.95 -7.39
N ILE A 60 -13.72 -3.97 -7.58
CA ILE A 60 -12.45 -4.16 -8.28
C ILE A 60 -11.55 -5.12 -7.48
N MET A 61 -11.32 -4.86 -6.18
CA MET A 61 -10.44 -5.66 -5.33
C MET A 61 -10.86 -7.14 -5.25
N LYS A 62 -12.16 -7.43 -5.20
CA LYS A 62 -12.68 -8.81 -5.19
C LYS A 62 -12.22 -9.67 -6.38
N HIS A 63 -11.81 -9.03 -7.48
CA HIS A 63 -11.55 -9.72 -8.74
C HIS A 63 -10.08 -9.65 -9.20
N ILE A 64 -9.17 -9.22 -8.33
CA ILE A 64 -7.75 -9.00 -8.65
C ILE A 64 -6.82 -9.94 -7.85
N PRO A 65 -6.82 -11.27 -8.08
CA PRO A 65 -5.84 -12.15 -7.46
C PRO A 65 -4.50 -12.05 -8.20
N HIS A 66 -3.46 -11.58 -7.52
CA HIS A 66 -2.10 -11.53 -8.06
C HIS A 66 -1.09 -11.77 -6.93
N PRO A 67 0.04 -12.49 -7.18
CA PRO A 67 1.03 -12.78 -6.13
C PRO A 67 1.58 -11.54 -5.43
N PHE A 68 1.74 -10.44 -6.15
CA PHE A 68 2.30 -9.18 -5.65
C PHE A 68 1.26 -8.10 -5.33
N ILE A 69 0.00 -8.47 -5.23
CA ILE A 69 -1.09 -7.60 -4.75
C ILE A 69 -1.65 -8.19 -3.47
N ALA A 70 -1.97 -7.35 -2.49
CA ALA A 70 -2.61 -7.80 -1.26
C ALA A 70 -3.96 -8.46 -1.56
N ASP A 71 -4.18 -9.65 -1.03
CA ASP A 71 -5.44 -10.35 -1.22
C ASP A 71 -6.57 -9.68 -0.44
N PHE A 72 -7.70 -9.50 -1.10
CA PHE A 72 -8.97 -9.16 -0.49
C PHE A 72 -9.67 -10.44 -0.01
N TYR A 73 -10.21 -10.43 1.21
CA TYR A 73 -10.87 -11.61 1.77
C TYR A 73 -12.39 -11.45 1.85
N GLU A 74 -12.89 -10.48 2.60
CA GLU A 74 -14.33 -10.20 2.68
C GLU A 74 -14.59 -8.73 3.01
N VAL A 75 -15.82 -8.30 2.80
CA VAL A 75 -16.31 -7.01 3.28
C VAL A 75 -17.46 -7.24 4.24
N LEU A 76 -17.45 -6.54 5.35
CA LEU A 76 -18.49 -6.53 6.36
C LEU A 76 -18.99 -5.10 6.54
N GLU A 77 -20.28 -4.93 6.79
CA GLU A 77 -20.91 -3.61 6.81
C GLU A 77 -21.94 -3.53 7.95
N ASN A 78 -21.89 -2.43 8.68
CA ASN A 78 -22.96 -2.06 9.62
C ASN A 78 -23.52 -0.67 9.24
N ASN A 79 -24.34 -0.06 10.10
CA ASN A 79 -24.95 1.23 9.80
C ASN A 79 -23.91 2.35 9.62
N ASP A 80 -22.81 2.32 10.36
CA ASP A 80 -21.85 3.43 10.49
C ASP A 80 -20.55 3.22 9.69
N PHE A 81 -20.17 1.94 9.44
CA PHE A 81 -18.86 1.59 8.89
C PHE A 81 -18.92 0.48 7.85
N ILE A 82 -17.99 0.54 6.91
CA ILE A 82 -17.57 -0.56 6.03
C ILE A 82 -16.24 -1.09 6.57
N PHE A 83 -16.12 -2.41 6.72
CA PHE A 83 -14.90 -3.11 7.13
C PHE A 83 -14.42 -3.96 5.96
N ILE A 84 -13.23 -3.66 5.45
CA ILE A 84 -12.58 -4.46 4.41
C ILE A 84 -11.54 -5.34 5.10
N VAL A 85 -11.72 -6.66 4.98
CA VAL A 85 -10.77 -7.64 5.50
C VAL A 85 -9.84 -8.06 4.38
N MET A 86 -8.53 -7.92 4.61
CA MET A 86 -7.50 -8.16 3.61
C MET A 86 -6.26 -8.81 4.22
N GLU A 87 -5.32 -9.21 3.36
CA GLU A 87 -4.02 -9.73 3.74
C GLU A 87 -3.28 -8.79 4.69
N TYR A 88 -2.79 -9.34 5.82
CA TYR A 88 -1.84 -8.65 6.66
C TYR A 88 -0.42 -8.84 6.14
N ILE A 89 0.32 -7.75 5.98
CA ILE A 89 1.68 -7.74 5.44
C ILE A 89 2.63 -7.21 6.52
N SER A 90 3.63 -8.01 6.88
CA SER A 90 4.34 -7.88 8.16
C SER A 90 5.54 -6.91 8.16
N ASN A 91 6.19 -6.67 7.01
CA ASN A 91 7.49 -6.00 6.99
C ASN A 91 7.42 -4.51 6.58
N GLY A 92 6.26 -3.89 6.77
CA GLY A 92 6.09 -2.45 6.55
C GLY A 92 6.13 -2.03 5.08
N THR A 93 6.16 -0.72 4.86
CA THR A 93 6.13 -0.13 3.52
C THR A 93 7.53 0.03 2.92
N LEU A 94 7.60 0.13 1.60
CA LEU A 94 8.83 0.49 0.89
C LEU A 94 9.37 1.84 1.40
N ARG A 95 8.50 2.81 1.69
CA ARG A 95 8.86 4.09 2.30
C ARG A 95 9.58 3.89 3.63
N ASN A 96 9.04 3.06 4.53
CA ASN A 96 9.67 2.79 5.81
C ASN A 96 11.04 2.15 5.63
N THR A 97 11.13 1.16 4.73
CA THR A 97 12.40 0.49 4.41
C THR A 97 13.46 1.47 3.89
N LEU A 98 13.09 2.38 2.98
CA LEU A 98 13.99 3.40 2.48
C LEU A 98 14.45 4.38 3.57
N ASN A 99 13.56 4.77 4.47
CA ASN A 99 13.90 5.67 5.59
C ASN A 99 14.84 5.01 6.61
N GLU A 100 14.68 3.71 6.86
CA GLU A 100 15.44 2.97 7.86
C GLU A 100 16.79 2.47 7.32
N MET A 101 16.83 2.02 6.07
CA MET A 101 17.96 1.29 5.50
C MET A 101 18.67 2.04 4.37
N GLY A 102 18.07 3.12 3.87
CA GLY A 102 18.55 3.85 2.70
C GLY A 102 18.17 3.18 1.36
N PRO A 103 18.77 3.66 0.25
CA PRO A 103 18.46 3.18 -1.09
C PRO A 103 18.95 1.77 -1.34
N PHE A 104 18.24 1.06 -2.23
CA PHE A 104 18.62 -0.28 -2.68
C PHE A 104 19.72 -0.23 -3.74
N THR A 105 20.52 -1.30 -3.82
CA THR A 105 21.41 -1.52 -4.97
C THR A 105 20.61 -1.67 -6.26
N GLU A 106 21.19 -1.35 -7.42
CA GLU A 106 20.48 -1.50 -8.71
C GLU A 106 19.98 -2.93 -8.95
N GLU A 107 20.73 -3.94 -8.52
CA GLU A 107 20.33 -5.34 -8.64
C GLU A 107 19.03 -5.66 -7.89
N ASN A 108 18.95 -5.24 -6.62
CA ASN A 108 17.74 -5.44 -5.82
C ASN A 108 16.58 -4.54 -6.30
N ALA A 109 16.89 -3.31 -6.67
CA ALA A 109 15.92 -2.38 -7.26
C ALA A 109 15.28 -2.95 -8.53
N ALA A 110 16.06 -3.61 -9.39
CA ALA A 110 15.56 -4.24 -10.61
C ALA A 110 14.59 -5.40 -10.32
N ILE A 111 14.84 -6.18 -9.26
CA ILE A 111 13.92 -7.24 -8.83
C ILE A 111 12.62 -6.66 -8.27
N ILE A 112 12.70 -5.63 -7.42
CA ILE A 112 11.52 -4.94 -6.88
C ILE A 112 10.71 -4.32 -8.03
N PHE A 113 11.39 -3.64 -8.94
CA PHE A 113 10.75 -2.98 -10.07
C PHE A 113 10.13 -4.00 -11.06
N ALA A 114 10.75 -5.13 -11.28
CA ALA A 114 10.18 -6.22 -12.08
C ALA A 114 8.83 -6.69 -11.50
N GLN A 115 8.72 -6.84 -10.18
CA GLN A 115 7.46 -7.20 -9.53
C GLN A 115 6.40 -6.09 -9.72
N ILE A 116 6.78 -4.80 -9.63
CA ILE A 116 5.88 -3.67 -9.90
C ILE A 116 5.39 -3.71 -11.35
N VAL A 117 6.28 -3.94 -12.32
CA VAL A 117 5.93 -4.07 -13.74
C VAL A 117 4.92 -5.19 -13.97
N LEU A 118 5.10 -6.35 -13.31
CA LEU A 118 4.16 -7.47 -13.41
C LEU A 118 2.79 -7.16 -12.80
N VAL A 119 2.76 -6.37 -11.71
CA VAL A 119 1.49 -5.86 -11.16
C VAL A 119 0.80 -4.95 -12.19
N LEU A 120 1.51 -3.98 -12.76
CA LEU A 120 0.93 -3.06 -13.76
C LEU A 120 0.48 -3.82 -15.02
N LYS A 121 1.26 -4.80 -15.48
CA LYS A 121 0.87 -5.68 -16.60
C LYS A 121 -0.45 -6.39 -16.33
N PHE A 122 -0.59 -6.95 -15.13
CA PHE A 122 -1.82 -7.63 -14.74
C PHE A 122 -3.01 -6.66 -14.65
N LEU A 123 -2.83 -5.50 -14.00
CA LEU A 123 -3.89 -4.50 -13.85
C LEU A 123 -4.35 -3.94 -15.20
N HIS A 124 -3.41 -3.52 -16.05
CA HIS A 124 -3.72 -2.84 -17.30
C HIS A 124 -4.25 -3.81 -18.36
N GLN A 125 -3.60 -4.97 -18.54
CA GLN A 125 -3.90 -5.87 -19.66
C GLN A 125 -4.95 -6.93 -19.31
N LYS A 126 -5.06 -7.37 -18.05
CA LYS A 126 -6.01 -8.42 -17.65
C LYS A 126 -7.25 -7.89 -16.95
N CYS A 127 -7.12 -6.78 -16.22
CA CYS A 127 -8.20 -6.23 -15.43
C CYS A 127 -8.79 -4.94 -16.03
N ASN A 128 -8.10 -4.27 -16.94
CA ASN A 128 -8.43 -2.94 -17.47
C ASN A 128 -8.60 -1.90 -16.34
N VAL A 129 -7.72 -1.95 -15.35
CA VAL A 129 -7.71 -1.08 -14.17
C VAL A 129 -6.47 -0.22 -14.16
N VAL A 130 -6.62 1.08 -13.89
CA VAL A 130 -5.55 2.03 -13.59
C VAL A 130 -5.45 2.13 -12.08
N HIS A 131 -4.23 2.02 -11.51
CA HIS A 131 -4.00 2.05 -10.05
C HIS A 131 -4.22 3.44 -9.44
N ARG A 132 -3.71 4.49 -10.10
CA ARG A 132 -3.85 5.93 -9.78
C ARG A 132 -3.13 6.44 -8.53
N ASP A 133 -2.80 5.58 -7.57
CA ASP A 133 -2.11 5.95 -6.31
C ASP A 133 -0.89 5.04 -6.05
N LEU A 134 -0.12 4.74 -7.11
CA LEU A 134 1.11 3.97 -6.95
C LEU A 134 2.19 4.85 -6.32
N LYS A 135 2.63 4.48 -5.11
CA LYS A 135 3.65 5.17 -4.33
C LYS A 135 4.32 4.22 -3.36
N SER A 136 5.46 4.61 -2.79
CA SER A 136 6.22 3.76 -1.87
C SER A 136 5.47 3.44 -0.56
N ASP A 137 4.50 4.27 -0.17
CA ASP A 137 3.63 4.02 0.98
C ASP A 137 2.62 2.88 0.71
N ASN A 138 2.26 2.65 -0.56
CA ASN A 138 1.31 1.62 -0.99
C ASN A 138 1.98 0.34 -1.48
N ILE A 139 3.29 0.22 -1.31
CA ILE A 139 4.08 -0.99 -1.61
C ILE A 139 4.65 -1.50 -0.30
N LEU A 140 4.21 -2.67 0.15
CA LEU A 140 4.68 -3.31 1.38
C LEU A 140 5.54 -4.51 1.04
N PHE A 141 6.33 -4.98 2.01
CA PHE A 141 7.11 -6.21 1.90
C PHE A 141 6.52 -7.34 2.75
N ASP A 142 6.39 -8.52 2.17
CA ASP A 142 6.10 -9.73 2.93
C ASP A 142 7.35 -10.24 3.68
N LYS A 143 7.18 -11.29 4.48
CA LYS A 143 8.27 -11.90 5.26
C LYS A 143 9.43 -12.44 4.39
N ASN A 144 9.20 -12.66 3.11
CA ASN A 144 10.20 -13.13 2.14
C ASN A 144 10.85 -11.99 1.35
N GLY A 145 10.44 -10.72 1.59
CA GLY A 145 10.92 -9.55 0.87
C GLY A 145 10.31 -9.38 -0.51
N ASN A 146 9.22 -10.10 -0.83
CA ASN A 146 8.45 -9.84 -2.03
C ASN A 146 7.45 -8.71 -1.79
N ILE A 147 7.17 -7.91 -2.81
CA ILE A 147 6.24 -6.81 -2.65
C ILE A 147 4.78 -7.26 -2.55
N ARG A 148 3.98 -6.39 -1.93
CA ARG A 148 2.52 -6.41 -1.94
C ARG A 148 2.02 -5.00 -2.18
N VAL A 149 1.42 -4.79 -3.33
CA VAL A 149 0.75 -3.52 -3.64
C VAL A 149 -0.60 -3.50 -2.98
N ILE A 150 -0.90 -2.41 -2.29
CA ILE A 150 -2.17 -2.17 -1.59
C ILE A 150 -2.87 -0.95 -2.16
N ASP A 151 -4.12 -0.74 -1.76
CA ASP A 151 -4.93 0.47 -2.01
C ASP A 151 -5.00 0.90 -3.48
N PHE A 152 -6.05 0.42 -4.16
CA PHE A 152 -6.39 0.79 -5.53
C PHE A 152 -7.25 2.06 -5.55
N GLY A 153 -6.61 3.22 -5.24
CA GLY A 153 -7.20 4.54 -5.51
C GLY A 153 -8.54 4.87 -4.87
N LEU A 154 -8.87 4.38 -3.65
CA LEU A 154 -10.08 4.79 -2.90
C LEU A 154 -10.25 6.30 -2.76
N SER A 155 -9.23 7.06 -3.10
CA SER A 155 -9.18 8.48 -2.78
C SER A 155 -9.48 9.42 -3.93
N ASN A 156 -9.59 8.98 -5.22
CA ASN A 156 -9.65 9.96 -6.30
C ASN A 156 -10.54 9.57 -7.48
N THR A 157 -11.81 9.94 -7.38
CA THR A 157 -12.72 9.97 -8.51
C THR A 157 -13.19 11.36 -8.86
N LYS A 158 -12.78 12.40 -8.13
CA LYS A 158 -13.00 13.78 -8.57
C LYS A 158 -11.70 14.33 -9.13
N ALA A 159 -11.80 14.73 -10.40
CA ALA A 159 -10.74 15.37 -11.14
C ALA A 159 -10.07 16.52 -10.39
N THR A 160 -8.76 16.64 -10.59
CA THR A 160 -7.92 17.85 -10.53
C THR A 160 -8.09 18.87 -9.41
N ASP A 161 -9.29 19.29 -9.06
CA ASP A 161 -9.50 20.29 -8.02
C ASP A 161 -9.19 19.78 -6.60
N GLU A 162 -9.21 18.46 -6.39
CA GLU A 162 -8.93 17.85 -5.10
C GLU A 162 -7.45 17.44 -4.92
N ILE A 163 -6.72 17.11 -5.98
CA ILE A 163 -5.28 16.80 -5.90
C ILE A 163 -4.50 18.01 -5.33
N LEU A 164 -4.91 19.22 -5.70
CA LEU A 164 -4.29 20.46 -5.24
C LEU A 164 -4.87 21.00 -3.91
N LYS A 165 -6.05 20.51 -3.48
CA LYS A 165 -6.74 20.98 -2.27
C LYS A 165 -6.62 20.07 -1.06
N THR A 166 -6.34 18.79 -1.24
CA THR A 166 -6.18 17.87 -0.10
C THR A 166 -4.81 18.03 0.53
N GLN A 167 -4.78 18.53 1.74
CA GLN A 167 -3.59 18.54 2.61
C GLN A 167 -3.11 17.14 3.01
N CYS A 168 -3.71 16.09 2.49
CA CYS A 168 -3.43 14.70 2.80
C CYS A 168 -2.85 13.99 1.58
N GLY A 169 -1.53 14.01 1.43
CA GLY A 169 -0.75 13.30 0.44
C GLY A 169 0.00 14.24 -0.49
N THR A 170 1.32 14.11 -0.51
CA THR A 170 2.17 14.89 -1.41
C THR A 170 1.94 14.42 -2.83
N PRO A 171 1.58 15.28 -3.81
CA PRO A 171 1.33 14.88 -5.20
C PRO A 171 2.62 14.53 -5.95
N SER A 172 3.70 14.24 -5.23
CA SER A 172 5.03 13.95 -5.79
C SER A 172 5.06 12.76 -6.75
N TYR A 173 4.05 11.89 -6.68
CA TYR A 173 3.90 10.75 -7.60
C TYR A 173 2.93 11.01 -8.76
N ALA A 174 2.18 12.12 -8.71
CA ALA A 174 1.23 12.47 -9.76
C ALA A 174 1.94 12.82 -11.06
N SER A 175 1.38 12.36 -12.18
CA SER A 175 1.92 12.69 -13.50
C SER A 175 1.57 14.14 -13.93
N PRO A 176 2.32 14.72 -14.89
CA PRO A 176 2.05 16.06 -15.38
C PRO A 176 0.60 16.24 -15.84
N GLU A 177 0.05 15.28 -16.61
CA GLU A 177 -1.32 15.31 -17.08
C GLU A 177 -2.36 15.27 -15.95
N MET A 178 -2.08 14.56 -14.83
CA MET A 178 -2.94 14.58 -13.65
C MET A 178 -2.94 15.96 -12.98
N ILE A 179 -1.79 16.60 -12.87
CA ILE A 179 -1.66 17.94 -12.28
C ILE A 179 -2.35 19.00 -13.15
N LEU A 180 -2.25 18.87 -14.49
CA LEU A 180 -2.87 19.77 -15.45
C LEU A 180 -4.37 19.57 -15.60
N GLY A 181 -4.91 18.49 -15.04
CA GLY A 181 -6.34 18.18 -15.19
C GLY A 181 -6.74 17.61 -16.52
N GLU A 182 -5.78 17.09 -17.23
CA GLU A 182 -6.00 16.45 -18.52
C GLU A 182 -6.55 15.04 -18.35
N LYS A 183 -7.05 14.47 -19.44
CA LYS A 183 -7.41 13.04 -19.44
C LYS A 183 -6.15 12.21 -19.31
N TYR A 184 -6.16 11.26 -18.41
CA TYR A 184 -5.07 10.34 -18.17
C TYR A 184 -5.55 8.88 -18.28
N ASP A 185 -4.62 7.99 -18.61
CA ASP A 185 -4.84 6.57 -18.80
C ASP A 185 -3.78 5.74 -18.04
N TYR A 186 -3.48 4.55 -18.52
CA TYR A 186 -2.45 3.66 -17.97
C TYR A 186 -1.05 4.32 -17.90
N SER A 187 -0.80 5.36 -18.72
CA SER A 187 0.50 6.05 -18.74
C SER A 187 0.80 6.78 -17.43
N SER A 188 -0.23 7.17 -16.68
CA SER A 188 -0.05 7.80 -15.36
C SER A 188 0.57 6.84 -14.34
N ASP A 189 0.20 5.55 -14.36
CA ASP A 189 0.82 4.54 -13.50
C ASP A 189 2.28 4.28 -13.89
N ILE A 190 2.60 4.37 -15.20
CA ILE A 190 3.99 4.27 -15.69
C ILE A 190 4.86 5.41 -15.15
N TRP A 191 4.33 6.64 -15.14
CA TRP A 191 4.99 7.78 -14.50
C TRP A 191 5.23 7.51 -13.01
N SER A 192 4.18 7.13 -12.27
CA SER A 192 4.29 6.84 -10.84
C SER A 192 5.30 5.72 -10.54
N ALA A 193 5.35 4.68 -11.38
CA ALA A 193 6.38 3.64 -11.30
C ALA A 193 7.79 4.20 -11.52
N GLY A 194 7.96 5.18 -12.40
CA GLY A 194 9.22 5.89 -12.61
C GLY A 194 9.66 6.68 -11.37
N ILE A 195 8.73 7.38 -10.71
CA ILE A 195 8.99 8.06 -9.44
C ILE A 195 9.42 7.06 -8.36
N VAL A 196 8.70 5.94 -8.22
CA VAL A 196 9.02 4.86 -7.27
C VAL A 196 10.40 4.26 -7.58
N LEU A 197 10.73 3.99 -8.85
CA LEU A 197 12.04 3.46 -9.22
C LEU A 197 13.18 4.41 -8.85
N TYR A 198 13.02 5.71 -9.16
CA TYR A 198 14.00 6.72 -8.76
C TYR A 198 14.17 6.74 -7.24
N GLU A 199 13.08 6.71 -6.49
CA GLU A 199 13.11 6.68 -5.03
C GLU A 199 13.77 5.42 -4.47
N ILE A 200 13.54 4.24 -5.05
CA ILE A 200 14.18 2.98 -4.64
C ILE A 200 15.72 3.08 -4.73
N VAL A 201 16.23 3.70 -5.79
CA VAL A 201 17.68 3.72 -6.06
C VAL A 201 18.41 4.93 -5.48
N THR A 202 17.69 6.00 -5.11
CA THR A 202 18.30 7.22 -4.57
C THR A 202 17.94 7.51 -3.12
N GLY A 203 16.85 6.91 -2.60
CA GLY A 203 16.25 7.24 -1.32
C GLY A 203 15.49 8.58 -1.30
N ASN A 204 15.41 9.27 -2.45
CA ASN A 204 14.80 10.60 -2.57
C ASN A 204 13.79 10.64 -3.73
N LEU A 205 12.88 11.59 -3.68
CA LEU A 205 11.97 11.86 -4.80
C LEU A 205 12.69 12.72 -5.86
N PRO A 206 12.43 12.49 -7.18
CA PRO A 206 13.05 13.30 -8.25
C PRO A 206 12.51 14.74 -8.28
N PHE A 207 11.30 14.92 -7.77
CA PHE A 207 10.64 16.22 -7.64
C PHE A 207 10.11 16.34 -6.21
N ASP A 208 10.60 17.33 -5.49
CA ASP A 208 10.15 17.64 -4.13
C ASP A 208 10.21 19.14 -3.87
N ASP A 209 9.20 19.67 -3.19
CA ASP A 209 9.15 21.05 -2.73
C ASP A 209 8.04 21.17 -1.66
N PRO A 210 8.30 21.86 -0.51
CA PRO A 210 7.27 22.08 0.49
C PRO A 210 6.11 22.98 0.01
N ASN A 211 6.31 23.73 -1.07
CA ASN A 211 5.28 24.54 -1.72
C ASN A 211 4.67 23.78 -2.89
N MET A 212 3.36 23.50 -2.81
CA MET A 212 2.62 22.72 -3.78
C MET A 212 2.68 23.28 -5.21
N ALA A 213 2.61 24.61 -5.36
CA ALA A 213 2.67 25.23 -6.69
C ALA A 213 4.08 25.08 -7.32
N ARG A 214 5.13 25.20 -6.52
CA ARG A 214 6.51 24.95 -6.97
C ARG A 214 6.73 23.46 -7.29
N LEU A 215 6.20 22.55 -6.48
CA LEU A 215 6.24 21.12 -6.76
C LEU A 215 5.56 20.81 -8.10
N ALA A 216 4.36 21.33 -8.34
CA ALA A 216 3.65 21.19 -9.61
C ALA A 216 4.48 21.72 -10.80
N GLN A 217 5.10 22.89 -10.67
CA GLN A 217 6.00 23.44 -11.70
C GLN A 217 7.21 22.53 -11.96
N LYS A 218 7.81 21.95 -10.92
CA LYS A 218 8.92 20.99 -11.07
C LYS A 218 8.45 19.73 -11.81
N ILE A 219 7.31 19.17 -11.43
CA ILE A 219 6.76 17.98 -12.10
C ILE A 219 6.46 18.23 -13.57
N ILE A 220 5.95 19.42 -13.92
CA ILE A 220 5.56 19.74 -15.29
C ILE A 220 6.78 20.09 -16.15
N PHE A 221 7.73 20.89 -15.61
CA PHE A 221 8.76 21.54 -16.43
C PHE A 221 10.20 21.13 -16.12
N LYS A 222 10.51 20.64 -14.90
CA LYS A 222 11.91 20.34 -14.53
C LYS A 222 12.29 18.95 -15.03
N GLU A 223 13.46 18.83 -15.67
CA GLU A 223 14.07 17.54 -16.00
C GLU A 223 14.58 16.84 -14.74
N VAL A 224 14.67 15.51 -14.80
CA VAL A 224 15.18 14.69 -13.69
C VAL A 224 16.69 14.85 -13.59
N GLU A 225 17.18 15.11 -12.38
CA GLU A 225 18.60 15.13 -12.07
C GLU A 225 19.03 13.76 -11.55
N PHE A 226 20.17 13.25 -12.02
CA PHE A 226 20.65 11.93 -11.63
C PHE A 226 21.93 12.06 -10.80
N PRO A 227 22.02 11.44 -9.61
CA PRO A 227 23.26 11.37 -8.86
C PRO A 227 24.32 10.55 -9.61
N SER A 228 25.61 10.83 -9.30
CA SER A 228 26.72 10.06 -9.84
C SER A 228 26.67 8.60 -9.39
N GLY A 229 27.10 7.68 -10.25
CA GLY A 229 27.20 6.24 -9.94
C GLY A 229 26.02 5.37 -10.41
N MET A 230 24.98 5.99 -10.97
CA MET A 230 23.89 5.22 -11.62
C MET A 230 24.35 4.71 -13.00
N SER A 231 23.95 3.49 -13.35
CA SER A 231 24.24 2.92 -14.67
C SER A 231 23.49 3.69 -15.78
N SER A 232 24.11 3.75 -16.97
CA SER A 232 23.47 4.41 -18.13
C SER A 232 22.15 3.77 -18.52
N GLN A 233 21.99 2.45 -18.33
CA GLN A 233 20.75 1.73 -18.59
C GLN A 233 19.64 2.12 -17.62
N LEU A 234 19.95 2.32 -16.32
CA LEU A 234 18.99 2.78 -15.34
C LEU A 234 18.53 4.20 -15.62
N ILE A 235 19.47 5.09 -15.92
CA ILE A 235 19.19 6.49 -16.29
C ILE A 235 18.26 6.52 -17.52
N ASP A 236 18.56 5.76 -18.56
CA ASP A 236 17.74 5.68 -19.77
C ASP A 236 16.30 5.22 -19.45
N LEU A 237 16.16 4.18 -18.62
CA LEU A 237 14.84 3.70 -18.22
C LEU A 237 14.06 4.78 -17.46
N ILE A 238 14.66 5.41 -16.45
CA ILE A 238 13.98 6.44 -15.64
C ILE A 238 13.59 7.64 -16.52
N GLN A 239 14.44 8.08 -17.44
CA GLN A 239 14.12 9.16 -18.37
C GLN A 239 12.91 8.83 -19.23
N LYS A 240 12.82 7.60 -19.75
CA LYS A 240 11.68 7.12 -20.55
C LYS A 240 10.39 7.01 -19.74
N LEU A 241 10.48 6.55 -18.48
CA LEU A 241 9.36 6.50 -17.56
C LEU A 241 8.82 7.88 -17.18
N LEU A 242 9.75 8.85 -16.95
CA LEU A 242 9.44 10.22 -16.53
C LEU A 242 9.39 11.21 -17.71
N THR A 243 9.08 10.72 -18.92
CA THR A 243 8.77 11.56 -20.09
C THR A 243 7.51 12.36 -19.82
N LYS A 244 7.58 13.71 -19.92
CA LYS A 244 6.48 14.63 -19.58
C LYS A 244 5.28 14.43 -20.48
N ASP A 245 5.50 14.31 -21.77
CA ASP A 245 4.48 14.04 -22.78
C ASP A 245 4.00 12.59 -22.66
N GLN A 246 2.76 12.41 -22.16
CA GLN A 246 2.19 11.06 -21.95
C GLN A 246 2.13 10.21 -23.23
N THR A 247 2.06 10.85 -24.42
CA THR A 247 1.99 10.14 -25.71
C THR A 247 3.34 9.57 -26.16
N LYS A 248 4.45 10.15 -25.64
CA LYS A 248 5.83 9.73 -25.90
C LYS A 248 6.42 8.91 -24.75
N ARG A 249 5.72 8.84 -23.62
CA ARG A 249 6.15 8.05 -22.47
C ARG A 249 6.23 6.58 -22.86
N ILE A 250 7.26 5.88 -22.38
CA ILE A 250 7.50 4.46 -22.63
C ILE A 250 6.25 3.63 -22.30
N LYS A 251 5.93 2.67 -23.14
CA LYS A 251 4.80 1.74 -22.93
C LYS A 251 5.25 0.53 -22.11
N LEU A 252 4.29 -0.12 -21.46
CA LEU A 252 4.56 -1.30 -20.63
C LEU A 252 5.31 -2.40 -21.39
N SER A 253 4.93 -2.67 -22.66
CA SER A 253 5.62 -3.66 -23.51
C SER A 253 7.07 -3.30 -23.81
N GLU A 254 7.42 -2.02 -23.86
CA GLU A 254 8.79 -1.55 -24.06
C GLU A 254 9.60 -1.63 -22.75
N ILE A 255 8.96 -1.44 -21.59
CA ILE A 255 9.58 -1.65 -20.27
C ILE A 255 9.96 -3.11 -20.11
N GLU A 256 9.07 -4.05 -20.48
CA GLU A 256 9.32 -5.50 -20.40
C GLU A 256 10.56 -5.93 -21.20
N GLU A 257 10.88 -5.25 -22.29
CA GLU A 257 12.05 -5.51 -23.14
C GLU A 257 13.26 -4.62 -22.83
N HIS A 258 13.15 -3.70 -21.85
CA HIS A 258 14.22 -2.77 -21.54
C HIS A 258 15.45 -3.48 -20.92
N PRO A 259 16.68 -3.24 -21.41
CA PRO A 259 17.88 -3.98 -20.98
C PRO A 259 18.14 -4.01 -19.48
N TRP A 260 17.73 -2.94 -18.77
CA TRP A 260 17.97 -2.83 -17.32
C TRP A 260 17.08 -3.80 -16.49
N VAL A 261 15.87 -4.13 -16.93
CA VAL A 261 14.90 -4.89 -16.12
C VAL A 261 14.42 -6.19 -16.77
N LYS A 262 14.63 -6.37 -18.08
CA LYS A 262 14.11 -7.50 -18.86
C LYS A 262 14.43 -8.87 -18.23
N ASN A 263 15.68 -9.09 -17.83
CA ASN A 263 16.11 -10.36 -17.28
C ASN A 263 15.46 -10.65 -15.92
N GLN A 264 15.25 -9.64 -15.11
CA GLN A 264 14.59 -9.76 -13.81
C GLN A 264 13.09 -10.04 -13.96
N ILE A 265 12.42 -9.41 -14.94
CA ILE A 265 11.02 -9.71 -15.24
C ILE A 265 10.88 -11.20 -15.64
N ARG A 266 11.69 -11.69 -16.58
CA ARG A 266 11.68 -13.09 -16.99
C ARG A 266 11.96 -14.04 -15.84
N PHE A 267 12.97 -13.73 -15.04
CA PHE A 267 13.30 -14.53 -13.85
C PHE A 267 12.12 -14.63 -12.88
N VAL A 268 11.43 -13.51 -12.61
CA VAL A 268 10.26 -13.51 -11.72
C VAL A 268 9.09 -14.28 -12.35
N GLU A 269 8.80 -14.10 -13.64
CA GLU A 269 7.74 -14.83 -14.35
C GLU A 269 8.01 -16.35 -14.33
N GLU A 270 9.22 -16.79 -14.65
CA GLU A 270 9.61 -18.21 -14.62
C GLU A 270 9.40 -18.84 -13.24
N LYS A 271 9.76 -18.11 -12.17
CA LYS A 271 9.55 -18.56 -10.79
C LYS A 271 8.07 -18.65 -10.42
N LEU A 272 7.26 -17.69 -10.87
CA LEU A 272 5.82 -17.71 -10.64
C LEU A 272 5.15 -18.85 -11.40
N ASP A 273 5.55 -19.12 -12.64
CA ASP A 273 5.03 -20.21 -13.47
C ASP A 273 5.42 -21.58 -12.90
N ALA A 274 6.62 -21.70 -12.33
CA ALA A 274 7.10 -22.89 -11.65
C ALA A 274 6.39 -23.14 -10.32
N PHE A 275 5.83 -22.11 -9.68
CA PHE A 275 5.15 -22.23 -8.40
C PHE A 275 3.85 -23.03 -8.55
N LYS A 276 3.67 -24.04 -7.72
CA LYS A 276 2.45 -24.89 -7.71
C LYS A 276 1.89 -24.95 -6.29
N TYR A 277 0.59 -24.77 -6.20
CA TYR A 277 -0.14 -25.02 -4.96
C TYR A 277 -0.22 -26.54 -4.71
N ASP A 278 0.19 -26.97 -3.52
CA ASP A 278 -0.03 -28.33 -3.04
C ASP A 278 -1.48 -28.45 -2.60
N LYS A 279 -2.28 -29.10 -3.44
CA LYS A 279 -3.73 -29.25 -3.22
C LYS A 279 -4.04 -30.11 -2.00
N GLU A 280 -3.19 -31.09 -1.70
CA GLU A 280 -3.37 -32.01 -0.57
C GLU A 280 -3.15 -31.26 0.76
N LYS A 281 -2.09 -30.46 0.87
CA LYS A 281 -1.84 -29.63 2.05
C LYS A 281 -2.91 -28.57 2.26
N ILE A 282 -3.40 -27.97 1.17
CA ILE A 282 -4.51 -27.01 1.26
C ILE A 282 -5.79 -27.71 1.73
N ALA A 283 -6.10 -28.89 1.19
CA ALA A 283 -7.26 -29.67 1.59
C ALA A 283 -7.19 -30.10 3.07
N GLU A 284 -6.01 -30.56 3.52
CA GLU A 284 -5.75 -30.89 4.91
C GLU A 284 -5.99 -29.70 5.84
N SER A 285 -5.40 -28.54 5.50
CA SER A 285 -5.57 -27.31 6.28
C SER A 285 -7.04 -26.87 6.36
N LEU A 286 -7.78 -27.01 5.27
CA LEU A 286 -9.21 -26.71 5.23
C LEU A 286 -10.04 -27.72 6.03
N GLY A 287 -9.67 -29.00 6.00
CA GLY A 287 -10.29 -30.06 6.80
C GLY A 287 -10.23 -29.77 8.30
N VAL A 288 -9.09 -29.26 8.79
CA VAL A 288 -8.94 -28.80 10.19
C VAL A 288 -9.91 -27.67 10.53
N LEU A 289 -10.26 -26.82 9.56
CA LEU A 289 -11.23 -25.72 9.70
C LEU A 289 -12.69 -26.19 9.50
N GLY A 290 -12.93 -27.46 9.26
CA GLY A 290 -14.26 -28.01 8.97
C GLY A 290 -14.79 -27.65 7.58
N VAL A 291 -13.93 -27.24 6.65
CA VAL A 291 -14.27 -26.85 5.29
C VAL A 291 -14.00 -28.01 4.32
N ASP A 292 -15.03 -28.40 3.59
CA ASP A 292 -14.96 -29.46 2.57
C ASP A 292 -14.33 -28.93 1.28
N TYR A 293 -13.08 -29.32 1.02
CA TYR A 293 -12.33 -28.90 -0.17
C TYR A 293 -12.98 -29.36 -1.49
N SER A 294 -13.73 -30.46 -1.50
CA SER A 294 -14.40 -30.92 -2.71
C SER A 294 -15.46 -29.94 -3.20
N LYS A 295 -16.21 -29.34 -2.27
CA LYS A 295 -17.19 -28.28 -2.57
C LYS A 295 -16.53 -27.01 -3.11
N ILE A 296 -15.38 -26.65 -2.57
CA ILE A 296 -14.58 -25.51 -3.07
C ILE A 296 -14.12 -25.79 -4.52
N VAL A 297 -13.65 -26.99 -4.82
CA VAL A 297 -13.22 -27.37 -6.18
C VAL A 297 -14.42 -27.32 -7.15
N GLU A 298 -15.58 -27.72 -6.75
CA GLU A 298 -16.81 -27.62 -7.57
C GLU A 298 -17.18 -26.15 -7.81
N GLU A 299 -17.15 -25.32 -6.80
CA GLU A 299 -17.40 -23.89 -6.93
C GLU A 299 -16.40 -23.21 -7.88
N ILE A 300 -15.11 -23.56 -7.75
CA ILE A 300 -14.05 -23.03 -8.64
C ILE A 300 -14.28 -23.50 -10.09
N LYS A 301 -14.69 -24.75 -10.33
CA LYS A 301 -15.01 -25.26 -11.67
C LYS A 301 -16.18 -24.52 -12.30
N GLN A 302 -17.21 -24.20 -11.52
CA GLN A 302 -18.42 -23.55 -12.01
C GLN A 302 -18.25 -22.04 -12.20
N LYS A 303 -17.60 -21.35 -11.26
CA LYS A 303 -17.53 -19.90 -11.19
C LYS A 303 -16.14 -19.32 -11.52
N GLY A 304 -15.12 -20.18 -11.55
CA GLY A 304 -13.72 -19.80 -11.65
C GLY A 304 -13.12 -19.42 -10.30
N ILE A 305 -11.79 -19.57 -10.17
CA ILE A 305 -11.05 -19.34 -8.91
C ILE A 305 -11.24 -17.90 -8.37
N LYS A 306 -11.44 -16.93 -9.26
CA LYS A 306 -11.67 -15.52 -8.92
C LYS A 306 -13.02 -15.24 -8.24
N LYS A 307 -13.95 -16.19 -8.28
CA LYS A 307 -15.30 -16.07 -7.72
C LYS A 307 -15.54 -17.02 -6.56
N CYS A 308 -14.49 -17.69 -6.06
CA CYS A 308 -14.59 -18.50 -4.87
C CYS A 308 -14.89 -17.61 -3.65
N SER A 309 -16.02 -17.83 -3.02
CA SER A 309 -16.51 -17.02 -1.90
C SER A 309 -16.03 -17.49 -0.53
N SER A 310 -15.34 -18.65 -0.45
CA SER A 310 -14.85 -19.16 0.83
C SER A 310 -13.70 -18.33 1.36
N LEU A 311 -13.96 -17.67 2.50
CA LEU A 311 -12.95 -16.92 3.25
C LEU A 311 -11.79 -17.81 3.67
N GLU A 312 -12.09 -18.98 4.24
CA GLU A 312 -11.10 -19.93 4.76
C GLU A 312 -10.17 -20.42 3.63
N TYR A 313 -10.75 -20.73 2.46
CA TYR A 313 -9.95 -21.12 1.29
C TYR A 313 -9.00 -20.01 0.85
N ASN A 314 -9.48 -18.76 0.76
CA ASN A 314 -8.66 -17.65 0.33
C ASN A 314 -7.53 -17.38 1.34
N LEU A 315 -7.82 -17.43 2.65
CA LEU A 315 -6.82 -17.31 3.71
C LEU A 315 -5.76 -18.43 3.65
N VAL A 316 -6.18 -19.68 3.57
CA VAL A 316 -5.27 -20.83 3.52
C VAL A 316 -4.42 -20.81 2.26
N ARG A 317 -5.04 -20.57 1.09
CA ARG A 317 -4.35 -20.48 -0.20
C ARG A 317 -3.30 -19.36 -0.19
N ARG A 318 -3.65 -18.18 0.33
CA ARG A 318 -2.74 -17.04 0.40
C ARG A 318 -1.60 -17.29 1.39
N ASN A 319 -1.90 -17.85 2.55
CA ASN A 319 -0.87 -18.24 3.51
C ASN A 319 0.08 -19.27 2.89
N TYR A 320 -0.44 -20.27 2.15
CA TYR A 320 0.39 -21.24 1.43
C TYR A 320 1.35 -20.53 0.45
N LEU A 321 0.86 -19.56 -0.33
CA LEU A 321 1.72 -18.77 -1.22
C LEU A 321 2.85 -18.06 -0.45
N ILE A 322 2.52 -17.38 0.65
CA ILE A 322 3.49 -16.64 1.46
C ILE A 322 4.54 -17.58 2.09
N GLU A 323 4.12 -18.78 2.50
CA GLU A 323 5.02 -19.77 3.12
C GLU A 323 6.00 -20.40 2.11
N HIS A 324 5.58 -20.61 0.86
CA HIS A 324 6.31 -21.45 -0.11
C HIS A 324 6.82 -20.68 -1.32
N LEU A 325 6.34 -19.46 -1.59
CA LEU A 325 6.92 -18.61 -2.62
C LEU A 325 8.24 -18.03 -2.09
N GLU A 326 9.34 -18.47 -2.65
CA GLU A 326 10.66 -17.98 -2.28
C GLU A 326 10.80 -16.47 -2.56
N SER A 327 11.74 -15.84 -1.85
CA SER A 327 12.16 -14.48 -2.17
C SER A 327 12.91 -14.45 -3.51
N PHE A 328 12.69 -13.40 -4.27
CA PHE A 328 13.39 -13.15 -5.52
C PHE A 328 14.73 -12.42 -5.31
N GLY A 329 14.93 -11.75 -4.16
CA GLY A 329 16.18 -11.07 -3.83
C GLY A 329 17.35 -11.99 -3.53
N THR A 330 18.60 -11.49 -3.60
CA THR A 330 19.81 -12.25 -3.30
C THR A 330 19.94 -12.51 -1.80
N LYS A 331 20.42 -13.70 -1.40
CA LYS A 331 20.62 -14.07 0.02
C LYS A 331 21.59 -13.14 0.75
N LYS A 332 22.54 -12.54 0.02
CA LYS A 332 23.59 -11.69 0.58
C LYS A 332 23.06 -10.34 1.04
N ASP A 333 22.12 -9.78 0.30
CA ASP A 333 21.51 -8.48 0.61
C ASP A 333 20.31 -8.60 1.56
N ARG A 334 19.71 -9.82 1.69
CA ARG A 334 18.68 -10.08 2.71
C ARG A 334 19.16 -9.81 4.13
N ARG A 335 20.46 -10.08 4.44
CA ARG A 335 20.99 -9.84 5.78
C ARG A 335 21.12 -8.35 6.13
N LYS A 336 21.27 -7.49 5.12
CA LYS A 336 21.31 -6.03 5.30
C LYS A 336 19.92 -5.38 5.19
N SER A 337 19.01 -5.94 4.36
CA SER A 337 17.73 -5.31 4.05
C SER A 337 16.51 -5.89 4.78
N VAL A 338 16.57 -7.13 5.32
CA VAL A 338 15.38 -7.78 5.91
C VAL A 338 15.64 -8.42 7.28
N ASN A 339 16.90 -8.74 7.64
CA ASN A 339 17.17 -9.51 8.87
C ASN A 339 17.49 -8.66 10.10
N GLU A 340 17.47 -7.33 10.02
CA GLU A 340 17.55 -6.47 11.20
C GLU A 340 16.24 -5.73 11.53
N CYS A 341 15.18 -5.92 10.78
CA CYS A 341 13.83 -5.76 11.30
C CYS A 341 13.57 -6.93 12.29
N VAL A 342 14.31 -6.92 13.39
CA VAL A 342 13.92 -7.63 14.60
C VAL A 342 12.45 -7.26 14.81
N PRO A 343 11.52 -8.24 14.89
CA PRO A 343 10.21 -7.92 15.42
C PRO A 343 10.52 -7.21 16.73
N VAL A 344 10.11 -5.98 16.88
CA VAL A 344 10.21 -5.28 18.15
C VAL A 344 9.41 -6.16 19.11
N LYS A 345 10.12 -7.09 19.74
CA LYS A 345 9.66 -7.69 20.97
C LYS A 345 9.59 -6.49 21.90
N ILE A 346 8.42 -5.86 21.92
CA ILE A 346 8.04 -5.03 23.04
C ILE A 346 8.09 -6.00 24.21
N GLN A 347 9.27 -6.06 24.87
CA GLN A 347 9.36 -6.60 26.22
C GLN A 347 8.45 -5.68 27.01
N ILE A 348 7.22 -6.10 27.20
CA ILE A 348 6.35 -5.55 28.23
C ILE A 348 7.14 -5.87 29.52
N PRO A 349 7.68 -4.87 30.24
CA PRO A 349 8.28 -5.14 31.54
C PRO A 349 7.15 -5.76 32.37
N ASN A 350 7.41 -6.91 32.98
CA ASN A 350 6.52 -7.52 33.94
C ASN A 350 6.23 -6.49 35.05
N LEU A 351 5.14 -5.75 34.86
CA LEU A 351 4.58 -4.88 35.88
C LEU A 351 3.94 -5.81 36.92
N VAL A 352 4.76 -6.20 37.88
CA VAL A 352 4.26 -6.74 39.16
C VAL A 352 3.43 -5.62 39.77
N LEU A 353 2.11 -5.74 39.70
CA LEU A 353 1.16 -4.89 40.38
C LEU A 353 1.33 -5.04 41.89
N LYS A 354 2.27 -4.30 42.47
CA LYS A 354 2.26 -4.02 43.90
C LYS A 354 1.19 -2.96 44.14
N LYS A 355 0.06 -3.39 44.73
CA LYS A 355 -0.95 -2.50 45.31
C LYS A 355 -0.31 -1.65 46.39
N HIS A 356 -0.08 -0.39 46.15
CA HIS A 356 0.11 0.62 47.20
C HIS A 356 -0.77 1.85 46.86
N PRO A 357 -1.50 2.41 47.83
CA PRO A 357 -2.38 3.56 47.59
C PRO A 357 -1.51 4.81 47.37
N VAL A 358 -1.67 5.44 46.23
CA VAL A 358 -0.99 6.69 45.92
C VAL A 358 -1.72 7.85 46.58
N ASN A 359 -1.05 8.45 47.51
CA ASN A 359 -1.48 9.64 48.27
C ASN A 359 -1.33 10.88 47.35
N LEU A 360 -2.43 11.48 46.94
CA LEU A 360 -2.50 12.64 46.08
C LEU A 360 -2.19 13.94 46.80
N ARG A 361 -1.02 14.09 47.36
CA ARG A 361 -0.54 15.41 47.87
C ARG A 361 0.97 15.51 47.63
N ARG A 362 1.34 16.23 46.60
CA ARG A 362 2.55 17.02 46.29
C ARG A 362 2.96 16.88 44.83
N LEU A 363 2.30 17.69 43.99
CA LEU A 363 2.89 18.09 42.70
C LEU A 363 3.51 19.48 42.94
N THR A 364 4.83 19.56 42.74
CA THR A 364 5.60 20.77 42.90
C THR A 364 5.34 21.75 41.74
N SER A 365 5.39 23.04 42.01
CA SER A 365 5.07 24.17 41.14
C SER A 365 5.79 24.28 39.79
N ARG A 366 6.73 23.38 39.50
CA ARG A 366 7.47 23.32 38.22
C ARG A 366 6.77 22.54 37.12
N GLN A 367 5.79 21.70 37.42
CA GLN A 367 5.04 20.94 36.41
C GLN A 367 3.78 21.66 35.90
N GLN A 368 3.34 22.71 36.56
CA GLN A 368 2.20 23.54 36.13
C GLN A 368 2.56 24.54 35.03
N VAL A 369 3.85 24.90 34.88
CA VAL A 369 4.31 25.86 33.86
C VAL A 369 4.35 25.26 32.46
N ASN A 370 4.58 23.93 32.33
CA ASN A 370 4.62 23.30 31.01
C ASN A 370 3.25 22.97 30.43
N ALA A 371 2.21 22.92 31.22
CA ALA A 371 0.85 22.68 30.73
C ALA A 371 0.15 23.98 30.19
N SER A 372 0.56 25.15 30.66
CA SER A 372 0.01 26.44 30.21
C SER A 372 0.62 26.93 28.89
N VAL A 373 1.81 26.48 28.52
CA VAL A 373 2.47 26.85 27.25
C VAL A 373 1.88 26.09 26.05
N ILE A 374 1.35 24.90 26.24
CA ILE A 374 0.74 24.09 25.17
C ILE A 374 -0.67 24.58 24.81
N LEU A 375 -1.35 25.28 25.73
CA LEU A 375 -2.72 25.78 25.51
C LEU A 375 -2.79 27.21 24.91
N SER A 376 -1.66 27.92 24.78
CA SER A 376 -1.63 29.29 24.25
C SER A 376 -1.32 29.40 22.74
N ILE A 377 -1.03 28.32 22.06
CA ILE A 377 -0.67 28.31 20.60
C ILE A 377 -1.92 28.08 19.71
N GLY A 378 -3.09 27.84 20.29
CA GLY A 378 -4.31 27.41 19.59
C GLY A 378 -5.34 28.50 19.25
N ARG A 379 -5.07 29.80 19.45
CA ARG A 379 -6.04 30.85 19.10
C ARG A 379 -5.42 31.95 18.24
N LYS A 380 -5.47 31.79 16.92
CA LYS A 380 -5.38 32.89 15.98
C LYS A 380 -6.80 33.40 15.64
N ALA A 381 -6.97 34.70 15.77
CA ALA A 381 -8.18 35.40 15.47
C ALA A 381 -8.57 35.35 13.98
N PRO A 382 -9.87 35.49 13.64
CA PRO A 382 -10.31 35.45 12.25
C PRO A 382 -9.84 36.70 11.48
N PRO A 383 -9.58 36.60 10.16
CA PRO A 383 -9.13 37.73 9.35
C PRO A 383 -10.25 38.75 9.16
N LYS A 384 -9.89 40.02 9.30
CA LYS A 384 -10.75 41.17 9.01
C LYS A 384 -11.14 41.19 7.53
N LYS A 385 -12.42 41.38 7.25
CA LYS A 385 -12.93 41.68 5.91
C LYS A 385 -12.26 42.95 5.38
N ILE A 386 -11.61 42.86 4.24
CA ILE A 386 -11.19 43.99 3.41
C ILE A 386 -12.34 44.25 2.45
N GLN A 387 -12.99 45.42 2.57
CA GLN A 387 -13.90 46.00 1.61
C GLN A 387 -13.04 46.58 0.47
N LEU A 388 -13.28 46.14 -0.75
CA LEU A 388 -12.78 46.80 -1.95
C LEU A 388 -13.98 47.53 -2.58
N ASP A 389 -13.91 48.83 -2.54
CA ASP A 389 -14.72 49.73 -3.36
C ASP A 389 -14.10 49.83 -4.76
N LEU A 390 -14.99 49.77 -5.79
CA LEU A 390 -14.86 49.98 -7.22
C LEU A 390 -14.49 48.76 -8.03
#